data_01cbe9d798efd40a050a87dd8b338a8b
#
_entry.id   01cbe9d798efd40a050a87dd8b338a8b
#
_cell.length_a   1.000
_cell.length_b   1.000
_cell.length_c   1.000
_cell.angle_alpha   90.00
_cell.angle_beta   90.00
_cell.angle_gamma   90.00
#
_symmetry.space_group_name_H-M   'P 1'
#
loop_
_entity.id
_entity.type
_entity.pdbx_description
1 polymer ?
#
loop_
_entity_poly.entity_id
_entity_poly.type
_entity_poly.pdbx_seq_one_letter_code
_entity_poly.pdbx_strand_id
1 'polypeptide(L)'
;IFKVRTGLIDAIKILRKSQINSDQINTPLNEQNISAKAINIFSVIAIVLVGGVYFYITNNAAIAAITTIIMIIMAFFFTAVASYIVGLVGNSNSPVSGMTITAVLFTGGMLYIFGFSGTEGMIATLGVAAIVCCAACTSGDVCNDLKTGQIVGATPYRQQTMQIAGVAVASLVMAPIMQLLHENTPGGIGGRELAAPQAGLFASLAKGFFGDGVLPWNMVLVGCGLGIIILIIDSILESKDSDFRLYLMPVAVGIYLPFGLSTPILIGGLMAHFILSENKTKGKPDSILQRGVLLSSGLIAGESLMGILLAFIAGAGIKNLSLDIDPNITSGLTFIIAIITVCWIYLQSKPKILR
;
A
#
# COMPACT_ATOMS: atom_id res chain seq x y z
N ILE A 1 -16.16 -5.06 6.30
CA ILE A 1 -16.41 -4.55 7.67
C ILE A 1 -17.18 -5.60 8.48
N PHE A 2 -18.32 -6.16 8.01
CA PHE A 2 -19.09 -7.14 8.77
C PHE A 2 -18.29 -8.40 9.18
N LYS A 3 -17.42 -8.89 8.30
CA LYS A 3 -16.55 -10.05 8.60
C LYS A 3 -15.40 -9.74 9.57
N VAL A 4 -15.05 -8.45 9.77
CA VAL A 4 -13.93 -7.99 10.60
C VAL A 4 -14.39 -7.45 11.97
N ARG A 5 -15.70 -7.42 12.24
CA ARG A 5 -16.26 -6.88 13.50
C ARG A 5 -15.69 -7.53 14.77
N THR A 6 -15.40 -8.81 14.72
CA THR A 6 -14.80 -9.54 15.86
C THR A 6 -13.40 -9.03 16.16
N GLY A 7 -12.55 -8.83 15.14
CA GLY A 7 -11.22 -8.26 15.31
C GLY A 7 -11.23 -6.84 15.87
N LEU A 8 -12.18 -6.00 15.47
CA LEU A 8 -12.36 -4.66 16.04
C LEU A 8 -12.77 -4.69 17.50
N ILE A 9 -13.73 -5.55 17.84
CA ILE A 9 -14.18 -5.71 19.25
C ILE A 9 -13.04 -6.21 20.11
N ASP A 10 -12.26 -7.15 19.62
CA ASP A 10 -11.11 -7.70 20.34
C ASP A 10 -9.99 -6.67 20.49
N ALA A 11 -9.71 -5.84 19.45
CA ALA A 11 -8.77 -4.74 19.55
C ALA A 11 -9.17 -3.73 20.66
N ILE A 12 -10.45 -3.36 20.73
CA ILE A 12 -10.98 -2.46 21.79
C ILE A 12 -10.87 -3.11 23.16
N LYS A 13 -11.19 -4.42 23.29
CA LYS A 13 -11.05 -5.15 24.56
C LYS A 13 -9.60 -5.23 25.02
N ILE A 14 -8.67 -5.48 24.11
CA ILE A 14 -7.23 -5.54 24.39
C ILE A 14 -6.71 -4.19 24.87
N LEU A 15 -7.08 -3.09 24.20
CA LEU A 15 -6.72 -1.73 24.65
C LEU A 15 -7.19 -1.47 26.09
N ARG A 16 -8.44 -1.84 26.38
CA ARG A 16 -9.01 -1.68 27.73
C ARG A 16 -8.30 -2.56 28.77
N LYS A 17 -7.94 -3.78 28.42
CA LYS A 17 -7.25 -4.73 29.30
C LYS A 17 -5.78 -4.34 29.52
N SER A 18 -5.10 -3.80 28.50
CA SER A 18 -3.71 -3.32 28.59
C SER A 18 -3.56 -2.11 29.50
N GLN A 19 -4.59 -1.26 29.62
CA GLN A 19 -4.58 -0.14 30.57
C GLN A 19 -4.72 -0.61 32.04
N ILE A 20 -5.30 -1.78 32.28
CA ILE A 20 -5.56 -2.29 33.64
C ILE A 20 -4.37 -3.07 34.19
N ASN A 21 -3.59 -3.75 33.34
CA ASN A 21 -2.45 -4.57 33.76
C ASN A 21 -1.11 -3.85 33.48
N SER A 22 -0.77 -2.89 34.34
CA SER A 22 0.56 -2.21 34.29
C SER A 22 1.72 -3.03 34.90
N ASP A 23 1.48 -4.24 35.39
CA ASP A 23 2.48 -5.08 36.04
C ASP A 23 3.17 -6.02 35.04
N GLN A 24 4.11 -5.48 34.26
CA GLN A 24 5.00 -6.28 33.39
C GLN A 24 6.10 -7.04 34.15
N ILE A 25 6.14 -6.93 35.47
CA ILE A 25 7.26 -7.43 36.31
C ILE A 25 7.36 -8.97 36.29
N ASN A 26 6.26 -9.68 35.96
CA ASN A 26 6.20 -11.14 35.96
C ASN A 26 5.95 -11.79 34.57
N THR A 27 5.98 -11.00 33.47
CA THR A 27 5.80 -11.57 32.12
C THR A 27 7.13 -12.12 31.60
N PRO A 28 7.12 -13.31 30.97
CA PRO A 28 8.31 -13.85 30.32
C PRO A 28 8.89 -12.88 29.28
N LEU A 29 10.20 -12.87 29.09
CA LEU A 29 10.88 -11.96 28.15
C LEU A 29 10.32 -12.00 26.74
N ASN A 30 9.88 -13.17 26.28
CA ASN A 30 9.28 -13.40 24.96
C ASN A 30 7.83 -12.88 24.82
N GLU A 31 7.24 -12.33 25.88
CA GLU A 31 5.90 -11.74 25.88
C GLU A 31 5.89 -10.26 26.29
N GLN A 32 7.06 -9.70 26.63
CA GLN A 32 7.15 -8.30 27.01
C GLN A 32 6.97 -7.37 25.82
N ASN A 33 6.00 -6.45 25.94
CA ASN A 33 5.71 -5.41 24.97
C ASN A 33 6.13 -4.03 25.49
N ILE A 34 6.12 -3.02 24.63
CA ILE A 34 6.28 -1.61 25.04
C ILE A 34 5.20 -1.26 26.09
N SER A 35 5.62 -0.53 27.12
CA SER A 35 4.68 -0.16 28.19
C SER A 35 3.54 0.72 27.68
N ALA A 36 2.34 0.55 28.24
CA ALA A 36 1.19 1.36 27.89
C ALA A 36 1.44 2.87 28.09
N LYS A 37 2.26 3.23 29.10
CA LYS A 37 2.66 4.63 29.30
C LYS A 37 3.47 5.19 28.14
N ALA A 38 4.43 4.42 27.62
CA ALA A 38 5.22 4.83 26.46
C ALA A 38 4.36 4.95 25.19
N ILE A 39 3.45 4.00 24.97
CA ILE A 39 2.50 4.05 23.84
C ILE A 39 1.64 5.33 23.93
N ASN A 40 1.09 5.64 25.09
CA ASN A 40 0.28 6.84 25.27
C ASN A 40 1.09 8.13 25.03
N ILE A 41 2.34 8.19 25.51
CA ILE A 41 3.23 9.35 25.29
C ILE A 41 3.51 9.51 23.80
N PHE A 42 3.92 8.46 23.09
CA PHE A 42 4.17 8.51 21.65
C PHE A 42 2.92 8.86 20.86
N SER A 43 1.75 8.35 21.25
CA SER A 43 0.48 8.70 20.62
C SER A 43 0.14 10.18 20.78
N VAL A 44 0.30 10.74 21.97
CA VAL A 44 0.07 12.17 22.19
C VAL A 44 1.05 13.03 21.41
N ILE A 45 2.34 12.67 21.40
CA ILE A 45 3.34 13.37 20.59
C ILE A 45 2.96 13.33 19.10
N ALA A 46 2.58 12.16 18.57
CA ALA A 46 2.17 12.01 17.18
C ALA A 46 0.94 12.87 16.84
N ILE A 47 -0.07 12.90 17.72
CA ILE A 47 -1.28 13.71 17.52
C ILE A 47 -0.94 15.20 17.51
N VAL A 48 -0.09 15.66 18.43
CA VAL A 48 0.33 17.07 18.51
C VAL A 48 1.15 17.46 17.28
N LEU A 49 2.08 16.59 16.84
CA LEU A 49 2.88 16.83 15.62
C LEU A 49 2.00 16.90 14.38
N VAL A 50 1.10 15.94 14.20
CA VAL A 50 0.19 15.91 13.05
C VAL A 50 -0.76 17.11 13.06
N GLY A 51 -1.37 17.42 14.20
CA GLY A 51 -2.21 18.62 14.32
C GLY A 51 -1.46 19.92 14.05
N GLY A 52 -0.20 20.00 14.51
CA GLY A 52 0.69 21.12 14.21
C GLY A 52 1.03 21.25 12.72
N VAL A 53 1.31 20.13 12.04
CA VAL A 53 1.55 20.12 10.59
C VAL A 53 0.29 20.54 9.82
N TYR A 54 -0.90 20.03 10.18
CA TYR A 54 -2.14 20.47 9.55
C TYR A 54 -2.41 21.94 9.77
N PHE A 55 -2.18 22.45 10.98
CA PHE A 55 -2.32 23.88 11.26
C PHE A 55 -1.34 24.73 10.45
N TYR A 56 -0.08 24.29 10.37
CA TYR A 56 0.93 24.99 9.59
C TYR A 56 0.59 25.05 8.08
N ILE A 57 0.07 23.95 7.51
CA ILE A 57 -0.25 23.86 6.09
C ILE A 57 -1.53 24.62 5.75
N THR A 58 -2.56 24.52 6.58
CA THR A 58 -3.90 25.09 6.29
C THR A 58 -4.09 26.48 6.85
N ASN A 59 -3.24 26.93 7.78
CA ASN A 59 -3.40 28.19 8.54
C ASN A 59 -4.81 28.34 9.17
N ASN A 60 -5.54 27.25 9.33
CA ASN A 60 -6.92 27.22 9.81
C ASN A 60 -7.06 26.21 10.95
N ALA A 61 -7.31 26.70 12.17
CA ALA A 61 -7.42 25.87 13.36
C ALA A 61 -8.61 24.90 13.31
N ALA A 62 -9.72 25.29 12.68
CA ALA A 62 -10.89 24.44 12.56
C ALA A 62 -10.61 23.26 11.62
N ILE A 63 -10.00 23.50 10.45
CA ILE A 63 -9.58 22.44 9.53
C ILE A 63 -8.59 21.51 10.23
N ALA A 64 -7.57 22.07 10.89
CA ALA A 64 -6.55 21.29 11.59
C ALA A 64 -7.15 20.38 12.69
N ALA A 65 -8.09 20.90 13.47
CA ALA A 65 -8.75 20.13 14.52
C ALA A 65 -9.62 19.00 13.95
N ILE A 66 -10.47 19.31 12.96
CA ILE A 66 -11.37 18.34 12.34
C ILE A 66 -10.57 17.24 11.63
N THR A 67 -9.57 17.61 10.83
CA THR A 67 -8.72 16.64 10.12
C THR A 67 -7.93 15.75 11.06
N THR A 68 -7.42 16.31 12.17
CA THR A 68 -6.71 15.53 13.18
C THR A 68 -7.63 14.51 13.85
N ILE A 69 -8.87 14.89 14.20
CA ILE A 69 -9.85 13.96 14.79
C ILE A 69 -10.21 12.85 13.80
N ILE A 70 -10.51 13.22 12.54
CA ILE A 70 -10.82 12.25 11.50
C ILE A 70 -9.64 11.30 11.29
N MET A 71 -8.43 11.83 11.24
CA MET A 71 -7.20 11.04 11.06
C MET A 71 -7.03 10.01 12.18
N ILE A 72 -7.21 10.40 13.45
CA ILE A 72 -7.08 9.49 14.61
C ILE A 72 -8.08 8.33 14.49
N ILE A 73 -9.35 8.65 14.21
CA ILE A 73 -10.41 7.66 14.10
C ILE A 73 -10.13 6.69 12.94
N MET A 74 -9.80 7.23 11.77
CA MET A 74 -9.56 6.43 10.57
C MET A 74 -8.26 5.62 10.67
N ALA A 75 -7.18 6.21 11.19
CA ALA A 75 -5.93 5.50 11.39
C ALA A 75 -6.11 4.32 12.35
N PHE A 76 -6.76 4.52 13.50
CA PHE A 76 -7.05 3.43 14.43
C PHE A 76 -7.89 2.34 13.80
N PHE A 77 -8.99 2.71 13.12
CA PHE A 77 -9.90 1.77 12.50
C PHE A 77 -9.21 0.94 11.42
N PHE A 78 -8.52 1.61 10.48
CA PHE A 78 -7.88 0.90 9.37
C PHE A 78 -6.62 0.13 9.78
N THR A 79 -5.89 0.59 10.79
CA THR A 79 -4.79 -0.19 11.38
C THR A 79 -5.31 -1.51 11.98
N ALA A 80 -6.40 -1.46 12.75
CA ALA A 80 -7.02 -2.65 13.32
C ALA A 80 -7.53 -3.62 12.23
N VAL A 81 -8.18 -3.08 11.19
CA VAL A 81 -8.66 -3.88 10.04
C VAL A 81 -7.49 -4.50 9.27
N ALA A 82 -6.45 -3.71 8.97
CA ALA A 82 -5.26 -4.19 8.24
C ALA A 82 -4.54 -5.29 9.01
N SER A 83 -4.27 -5.08 10.30
CA SER A 83 -3.64 -6.08 11.17
C SER A 83 -4.41 -7.40 11.21
N TYR A 84 -5.74 -7.34 11.32
CA TYR A 84 -6.59 -8.53 11.30
C TYR A 84 -6.52 -9.26 9.95
N ILE A 85 -6.62 -8.52 8.84
CA ILE A 85 -6.55 -9.11 7.49
C ILE A 85 -5.18 -9.74 7.23
N VAL A 86 -4.09 -9.04 7.63
CA VAL A 86 -2.73 -9.57 7.48
C VAL A 86 -2.54 -10.88 8.25
N GLY A 87 -3.14 -11.00 9.43
CA GLY A 87 -3.14 -12.25 10.19
C GLY A 87 -3.84 -13.43 9.49
N LEU A 88 -4.80 -13.14 8.58
CA LEU A 88 -5.56 -14.16 7.85
C LEU A 88 -4.93 -14.52 6.50
N VAL A 89 -4.52 -13.51 5.72
CA VAL A 89 -4.16 -13.69 4.29
C VAL A 89 -2.75 -13.21 3.95
N GLY A 90 -2.01 -12.72 4.91
CA GLY A 90 -0.66 -12.17 4.72
C GLY A 90 -0.64 -10.70 4.29
N ASN A 91 0.52 -10.05 4.44
CA ASN A 91 0.68 -8.62 4.22
C ASN A 91 0.48 -8.21 2.75
N SER A 92 0.95 -9.01 1.80
CA SER A 92 0.84 -8.73 0.36
C SER A 92 -0.61 -8.65 -0.16
N ASN A 93 -1.57 -9.23 0.56
CA ASN A 93 -2.99 -9.23 0.22
C ASN A 93 -3.80 -8.20 1.03
N SER A 94 -3.16 -7.35 1.80
CA SER A 94 -3.83 -6.31 2.58
C SER A 94 -4.43 -5.23 1.65
N PRO A 95 -5.73 -4.87 1.79
CA PRO A 95 -6.41 -3.95 0.89
C PRO A 95 -6.12 -2.48 1.21
N VAL A 96 -4.83 -2.11 1.34
CA VAL A 96 -4.40 -0.75 1.75
C VAL A 96 -4.95 0.32 0.82
N SER A 97 -4.91 0.09 -0.49
CA SER A 97 -5.45 1.05 -1.48
C SER A 97 -6.93 1.33 -1.26
N GLY A 98 -7.74 0.29 -0.97
CA GLY A 98 -9.17 0.44 -0.67
C GLY A 98 -9.42 1.23 0.61
N MET A 99 -8.61 1.02 1.65
CA MET A 99 -8.67 1.77 2.89
C MET A 99 -8.31 3.24 2.66
N THR A 100 -7.28 3.52 1.87
CA THR A 100 -6.85 4.88 1.52
C THR A 100 -7.93 5.61 0.70
N ILE A 101 -8.53 4.97 -0.30
CA ILE A 101 -9.66 5.54 -1.07
C ILE A 101 -10.81 5.89 -0.13
N THR A 102 -11.15 5.00 0.79
CA THR A 102 -12.20 5.24 1.79
C THR A 102 -11.86 6.44 2.69
N ALA A 103 -10.59 6.57 3.09
CA ALA A 103 -10.13 7.72 3.87
C ALA A 103 -10.25 9.04 3.09
N VAL A 104 -9.86 9.04 1.79
CA VAL A 104 -10.04 10.23 0.92
C VAL A 104 -11.52 10.60 0.80
N LEU A 105 -12.37 9.63 0.46
CA LEU A 105 -13.80 9.88 0.26
C LEU A 105 -14.49 10.35 1.54
N PHE A 106 -14.21 9.71 2.67
CA PHE A 106 -14.81 10.08 3.95
C PHE A 106 -14.34 11.46 4.41
N THR A 107 -13.02 11.72 4.39
CA THR A 107 -12.45 13.00 4.82
C THR A 107 -12.87 14.12 3.89
N GLY A 108 -12.79 13.90 2.57
CA GLY A 108 -13.20 14.87 1.57
C GLY A 108 -14.69 15.21 1.69
N GLY A 109 -15.54 14.18 1.83
CA GLY A 109 -16.98 14.37 2.04
C GLY A 109 -17.31 15.13 3.33
N MET A 110 -16.65 14.80 4.44
CA MET A 110 -16.84 15.49 5.72
C MET A 110 -16.42 16.96 5.64
N LEU A 111 -15.24 17.25 5.11
CA LEU A 111 -14.76 18.62 4.97
C LEU A 111 -15.64 19.43 4.00
N TYR A 112 -16.13 18.81 2.94
CA TYR A 112 -17.07 19.44 2.02
C TYR A 112 -18.39 19.80 2.71
N ILE A 113 -18.96 18.90 3.51
CA ILE A 113 -20.18 19.15 4.30
C ILE A 113 -19.96 20.28 5.33
N PHE A 114 -18.78 20.41 5.90
CA PHE A 114 -18.42 21.51 6.80
C PHE A 114 -18.17 22.84 6.07
N GLY A 115 -18.32 22.89 4.75
CA GLY A 115 -18.19 24.09 3.94
C GLY A 115 -16.75 24.50 3.62
N PHE A 116 -15.78 23.60 3.81
CA PHE A 116 -14.40 23.85 3.39
C PHE A 116 -14.26 23.61 1.87
N SER A 117 -13.47 24.46 1.22
CA SER A 117 -13.28 24.43 -0.24
C SER A 117 -11.85 24.79 -0.62
N GLY A 118 -11.51 24.61 -1.90
CA GLY A 118 -10.24 25.02 -2.46
C GLY A 118 -9.06 24.12 -2.08
N THR A 119 -7.86 24.67 -2.24
CA THR A 119 -6.59 23.94 -2.08
C THR A 119 -6.39 23.41 -0.65
N GLU A 120 -6.83 24.16 0.35
CA GLU A 120 -6.69 23.76 1.77
C GLU A 120 -7.46 22.46 2.06
N GLY A 121 -8.70 22.35 1.57
CA GLY A 121 -9.49 21.12 1.70
C GLY A 121 -8.86 19.93 0.97
N MET A 122 -8.28 20.16 -0.23
CA MET A 122 -7.57 19.10 -0.96
C MET A 122 -6.35 18.60 -0.20
N ILE A 123 -5.48 19.51 0.27
CA ILE A 123 -4.26 19.16 0.99
C ILE A 123 -4.60 18.45 2.30
N ALA A 124 -5.58 18.94 3.05
CA ALA A 124 -6.03 18.33 4.30
C ALA A 124 -6.53 16.90 4.07
N THR A 125 -7.36 16.70 3.04
CA THR A 125 -7.89 15.37 2.69
C THR A 125 -6.80 14.40 2.29
N LEU A 126 -5.87 14.82 1.43
CA LEU A 126 -4.75 13.98 1.00
C LEU A 126 -3.78 13.71 2.15
N GLY A 127 -3.57 14.67 3.03
CA GLY A 127 -2.75 14.51 4.23
C GLY A 127 -3.30 13.44 5.18
N VAL A 128 -4.62 13.47 5.47
CA VAL A 128 -5.28 12.41 6.26
C VAL A 128 -5.11 11.06 5.60
N ALA A 129 -5.38 10.97 4.29
CA ALA A 129 -5.25 9.73 3.54
C ALA A 129 -3.82 9.18 3.55
N ALA A 130 -2.82 10.04 3.43
CA ALA A 130 -1.40 9.67 3.49
C ALA A 130 -1.03 9.04 4.85
N ILE A 131 -1.43 9.68 5.96
CA ILE A 131 -1.14 9.17 7.30
C ILE A 131 -1.88 7.85 7.55
N VAL A 132 -3.15 7.76 7.16
CA VAL A 132 -3.95 6.53 7.29
C VAL A 132 -3.34 5.40 6.44
N CYS A 133 -2.89 5.70 5.23
CA CYS A 133 -2.20 4.74 4.37
C CYS A 133 -0.92 4.23 5.03
N CYS A 134 -0.05 5.13 5.52
CA CYS A 134 1.18 4.74 6.22
C CYS A 134 0.89 3.89 7.45
N ALA A 135 -0.09 4.28 8.28
CA ALA A 135 -0.45 3.53 9.47
C ALA A 135 -0.97 2.11 9.14
N ALA A 136 -1.84 1.99 8.13
CA ALA A 136 -2.38 0.71 7.70
C ALA A 136 -1.30 -0.20 7.07
N CYS A 137 -0.40 0.33 6.25
CA CYS A 137 0.74 -0.41 5.69
C CYS A 137 1.66 -0.90 6.80
N THR A 138 2.14 0.01 7.64
CA THR A 138 3.07 -0.31 8.73
C THR A 138 2.51 -1.34 9.69
N SER A 139 1.20 -1.34 9.93
CA SER A 139 0.56 -2.34 10.79
C SER A 139 0.76 -3.77 10.29
N GLY A 140 0.70 -3.98 8.98
CA GLY A 140 0.95 -5.27 8.35
C GLY A 140 2.40 -5.72 8.50
N ASP A 141 3.34 -4.81 8.26
CA ASP A 141 4.78 -5.07 8.39
C ASP A 141 5.14 -5.41 9.83
N VAL A 142 4.61 -4.65 10.80
CA VAL A 142 4.77 -4.91 12.24
C VAL A 142 4.23 -6.29 12.63
N CYS A 143 3.06 -6.69 12.13
CA CYS A 143 2.49 -8.00 12.41
C CYS A 143 3.39 -9.14 11.90
N ASN A 144 3.94 -9.02 10.69
CA ASN A 144 4.85 -10.00 10.11
C ASN A 144 6.15 -10.10 10.90
N ASP A 145 6.73 -8.96 11.27
CA ASP A 145 7.98 -8.91 12.02
C ASP A 145 7.81 -9.49 13.43
N LEU A 146 6.75 -9.12 14.15
CA LEU A 146 6.44 -9.68 15.47
C LEU A 146 6.16 -11.20 15.41
N LYS A 147 5.52 -11.67 14.33
CA LYS A 147 5.30 -13.11 14.13
C LYS A 147 6.60 -13.84 13.88
N THR A 148 7.50 -13.28 13.07
CA THR A 148 8.84 -13.82 12.86
C THR A 148 9.61 -13.86 14.18
N GLY A 149 9.59 -12.79 14.95
CA GLY A 149 10.19 -12.71 16.27
C GLY A 149 9.67 -13.76 17.24
N GLN A 150 8.36 -14.00 17.25
CA GLN A 150 7.75 -15.06 18.07
C GLN A 150 8.32 -16.44 17.70
N ILE A 151 8.51 -16.72 16.42
CA ILE A 151 9.03 -18.02 15.95
C ILE A 151 10.50 -18.22 16.36
N VAL A 152 11.33 -17.16 16.28
CA VAL A 152 12.75 -17.23 16.62
C VAL A 152 13.04 -16.94 18.10
N GLY A 153 12.02 -16.67 18.91
CA GLY A 153 12.17 -16.39 20.35
C GLY A 153 12.67 -14.99 20.70
N ALA A 154 12.48 -14.01 19.81
CA ALA A 154 12.85 -12.62 20.05
C ALA A 154 11.87 -11.95 21.04
N THR A 155 12.39 -10.95 21.78
CA THR A 155 11.58 -10.14 22.70
C THR A 155 10.78 -9.08 21.92
N PRO A 156 9.43 -9.06 21.96
CA PRO A 156 8.60 -8.09 21.24
C PRO A 156 8.96 -6.64 21.54
N TYR A 157 9.22 -6.30 22.78
CA TYR A 157 9.66 -4.95 23.19
C TYR A 157 10.87 -4.44 22.40
N ARG A 158 11.88 -5.30 22.19
CA ARG A 158 13.09 -4.93 21.44
C ARG A 158 12.79 -4.71 19.96
N GLN A 159 11.97 -5.58 19.38
CA GLN A 159 11.52 -5.42 17.98
C GLN A 159 10.74 -4.12 17.80
N GLN A 160 9.73 -3.88 18.62
CA GLN A 160 8.93 -2.66 18.57
C GLN A 160 9.77 -1.38 18.73
N THR A 161 10.76 -1.39 19.62
CA THR A 161 11.68 -0.25 19.79
C THR A 161 12.50 -0.01 18.53
N MET A 162 13.03 -1.09 17.92
CA MET A 162 13.80 -1.00 16.68
C MET A 162 12.96 -0.59 15.49
N GLN A 163 11.71 -1.03 15.41
CA GLN A 163 10.76 -0.58 14.39
C GLN A 163 10.51 0.94 14.47
N ILE A 164 10.29 1.48 15.67
CA ILE A 164 10.12 2.93 15.87
C ILE A 164 11.40 3.68 15.46
N ALA A 165 12.57 3.19 15.87
CA ALA A 165 13.84 3.79 15.47
C ALA A 165 14.04 3.74 13.94
N GLY A 166 13.71 2.61 13.30
CA GLY A 166 13.79 2.44 11.85
C GLY A 166 12.88 3.42 11.10
N VAL A 167 11.63 3.58 11.55
CA VAL A 167 10.70 4.56 10.97
C VAL A 167 11.22 6.00 11.13
N ALA A 168 11.78 6.34 12.30
CA ALA A 168 12.36 7.67 12.52
C ALA A 168 13.52 7.96 11.56
N VAL A 169 14.43 7.01 11.35
CA VAL A 169 15.52 7.15 10.37
C VAL A 169 14.99 7.21 8.94
N ALA A 170 14.07 6.32 8.57
CA ALA A 170 13.50 6.28 7.23
C ALA A 170 12.77 7.59 6.87
N SER A 171 12.06 8.19 7.82
CA SER A 171 11.33 9.45 7.61
C SER A 171 12.24 10.62 7.23
N LEU A 172 13.47 10.65 7.75
CA LEU A 172 14.47 11.68 7.41
C LEU A 172 15.02 11.52 5.99
N VAL A 173 15.01 10.31 5.46
CA VAL A 173 15.59 9.97 4.15
C VAL A 173 14.54 10.02 3.04
N MET A 174 13.28 9.68 3.34
CA MET A 174 12.21 9.55 2.33
C MET A 174 11.88 10.87 1.64
N ALA A 175 11.77 11.98 2.37
CA ALA A 175 11.42 13.26 1.76
C ALA A 175 12.48 13.76 0.76
N PRO A 176 13.80 13.77 1.08
CA PRO A 176 14.84 14.07 0.12
C PRO A 176 14.87 13.14 -1.10
N ILE A 177 14.65 11.84 -0.92
CA ILE A 177 14.59 10.87 -2.03
C ILE A 177 13.39 11.17 -2.94
N MET A 178 12.21 11.42 -2.38
CA MET A 178 11.02 11.75 -3.17
C MET A 178 11.23 13.04 -3.96
N GLN A 179 11.86 14.05 -3.37
CA GLN A 179 12.20 15.29 -4.05
C GLN A 179 13.22 15.04 -5.18
N LEU A 180 14.27 14.27 -4.90
CA LEU A 180 15.30 13.90 -5.89
C LEU A 180 14.66 13.19 -7.10
N LEU A 181 13.79 12.22 -6.86
CA LEU A 181 13.07 11.50 -7.91
C LEU A 181 12.16 12.44 -8.70
N HIS A 182 11.43 13.32 -8.04
CA HIS A 182 10.52 14.26 -8.69
C HIS A 182 11.26 15.27 -9.59
N GLU A 183 12.37 15.82 -9.13
CA GLU A 183 13.14 16.85 -9.84
C GLU A 183 14.00 16.30 -11.00
N ASN A 184 14.48 15.05 -10.86
CA ASN A 184 15.41 14.47 -11.83
C ASN A 184 14.77 13.44 -12.78
N THR A 185 13.46 13.20 -12.67
CA THR A 185 12.73 12.36 -13.63
C THR A 185 11.93 13.24 -14.58
N PRO A 186 12.01 13.08 -15.91
CA PRO A 186 11.20 13.84 -16.86
C PRO A 186 9.71 13.71 -16.59
N GLY A 187 9.04 14.83 -16.33
CA GLY A 187 7.63 14.89 -15.94
C GLY A 187 7.37 14.61 -14.45
N GLY A 188 8.39 14.38 -13.64
CA GLY A 188 8.29 14.15 -12.21
C GLY A 188 7.56 12.87 -11.84
N ILE A 189 7.26 12.72 -10.54
CA ILE A 189 6.42 11.61 -10.03
C ILE A 189 4.99 11.78 -10.56
N GLY A 190 4.45 10.75 -11.19
CA GLY A 190 3.17 10.79 -11.89
C GLY A 190 3.29 11.10 -13.38
N GLY A 191 4.49 11.40 -13.87
CA GLY A 191 4.80 11.57 -15.29
C GLY A 191 4.87 10.24 -16.06
N ARG A 192 5.30 10.34 -17.32
CA ARG A 192 5.37 9.18 -18.22
C ARG A 192 6.40 8.13 -17.79
N GLU A 193 7.54 8.59 -17.29
CA GLU A 193 8.66 7.71 -16.89
C GLU A 193 8.51 7.18 -15.47
N LEU A 194 7.89 7.95 -14.58
CA LEU A 194 7.63 7.55 -13.20
C LEU A 194 6.12 7.60 -12.94
N ALA A 195 5.41 6.66 -13.53
CA ALA A 195 3.94 6.59 -13.42
C ALA A 195 3.50 6.29 -11.98
N ALA A 196 2.57 7.11 -11.47
CA ALA A 196 1.95 6.94 -10.15
C ALA A 196 0.41 6.97 -10.28
N PRO A 197 -0.21 5.95 -10.89
CA PRO A 197 -1.62 5.95 -11.22
C PRO A 197 -2.53 6.03 -9.99
N GLN A 198 -2.15 5.41 -8.87
CA GLN A 198 -2.91 5.50 -7.61
C GLN A 198 -2.86 6.91 -7.02
N ALA A 199 -1.69 7.56 -7.02
CA ALA A 199 -1.57 8.94 -6.57
C ALA A 199 -2.43 9.88 -7.44
N GLY A 200 -2.45 9.66 -8.77
CA GLY A 200 -3.33 10.37 -9.69
C GLY A 200 -4.81 10.17 -9.38
N LEU A 201 -5.22 8.96 -9.02
CA LEU A 201 -6.58 8.65 -8.58
C LEU A 201 -6.95 9.43 -7.31
N PHE A 202 -6.10 9.41 -6.28
CA PHE A 202 -6.35 10.13 -5.02
C PHE A 202 -6.43 11.65 -5.24
N ALA A 203 -5.52 12.18 -6.06
CA ALA A 203 -5.54 13.59 -6.44
C ALA A 203 -6.83 13.96 -7.19
N SER A 204 -7.30 13.11 -8.09
CA SER A 204 -8.55 13.32 -8.84
C SER A 204 -9.76 13.30 -7.92
N LEU A 205 -9.81 12.37 -6.94
CA LEU A 205 -10.89 12.33 -5.95
C LEU A 205 -10.90 13.59 -5.08
N ALA A 206 -9.73 14.05 -4.60
CA ALA A 206 -9.64 15.27 -3.81
C ALA A 206 -10.06 16.52 -4.63
N LYS A 207 -9.63 16.61 -5.89
CA LYS A 207 -10.06 17.67 -6.82
C LYS A 207 -11.57 17.64 -7.06
N GLY A 208 -12.18 16.46 -7.11
CA GLY A 208 -13.61 16.31 -7.28
C GLY A 208 -14.44 16.91 -6.14
N PHE A 209 -13.91 16.92 -4.90
CA PHE A 209 -14.58 17.55 -3.75
C PHE A 209 -14.35 19.06 -3.68
N PHE A 210 -13.14 19.55 -3.99
CA PHE A 210 -12.69 20.90 -3.62
C PHE A 210 -12.20 21.75 -4.79
N GLY A 211 -12.02 21.14 -5.97
CA GLY A 211 -11.56 21.85 -7.17
C GLY A 211 -12.72 22.35 -8.01
N ASP A 212 -12.39 22.98 -9.14
CA ASP A 212 -13.36 23.43 -10.16
C ASP A 212 -14.01 22.26 -10.92
N GLY A 213 -13.57 21.02 -10.63
CA GLY A 213 -14.12 19.81 -11.21
C GLY A 213 -15.29 19.29 -10.39
N VAL A 214 -16.48 19.26 -11.00
CA VAL A 214 -17.61 18.53 -10.43
C VAL A 214 -17.28 17.04 -10.48
N LEU A 215 -17.38 16.35 -9.36
CA LEU A 215 -17.33 14.87 -9.34
C LEU A 215 -18.30 14.34 -10.39
N PRO A 216 -17.87 13.49 -11.32
CA PRO A 216 -18.76 12.94 -12.34
C PRO A 216 -19.69 11.90 -11.70
N TRP A 217 -20.69 12.37 -10.95
CA TRP A 217 -21.60 11.52 -10.17
C TRP A 217 -22.22 10.40 -10.99
N ASN A 218 -22.52 10.67 -12.28
CA ASN A 218 -23.05 9.66 -13.18
C ASN A 218 -22.05 8.49 -13.34
N MET A 219 -20.75 8.77 -13.50
CA MET A 219 -19.71 7.75 -13.61
C MET A 219 -19.46 7.03 -12.28
N VAL A 220 -19.55 7.76 -11.17
CA VAL A 220 -19.46 7.16 -9.81
C VAL A 220 -20.62 6.17 -9.61
N LEU A 221 -21.85 6.54 -9.97
CA LEU A 221 -23.02 5.64 -9.87
C LEU A 221 -22.90 4.43 -10.79
N VAL A 222 -22.40 4.60 -12.02
CA VAL A 222 -22.10 3.48 -12.93
C VAL A 222 -21.05 2.56 -12.32
N GLY A 223 -19.97 3.11 -11.77
CA GLY A 223 -18.92 2.34 -11.08
C GLY A 223 -19.45 1.57 -9.86
N CYS A 224 -20.29 2.19 -9.05
CA CYS A 224 -20.97 1.53 -7.93
C CYS A 224 -21.86 0.38 -8.40
N GLY A 225 -22.66 0.60 -9.47
CA GLY A 225 -23.52 -0.42 -10.06
C GLY A 225 -22.71 -1.61 -10.58
N LEU A 226 -21.64 -1.36 -11.33
CA LEU A 226 -20.72 -2.41 -11.79
C LEU A 226 -20.08 -3.16 -10.61
N GLY A 227 -19.66 -2.44 -9.58
CA GLY A 227 -19.09 -3.05 -8.38
C GLY A 227 -20.07 -3.99 -7.68
N ILE A 228 -21.33 -3.60 -7.53
CA ILE A 228 -22.38 -4.45 -6.95
C ILE A 228 -22.62 -5.69 -7.82
N ILE A 229 -22.69 -5.54 -9.14
CA ILE A 229 -22.87 -6.67 -10.07
C ILE A 229 -21.71 -7.66 -9.93
N ILE A 230 -20.46 -7.19 -9.90
CA ILE A 230 -19.28 -8.04 -9.74
C ILE A 230 -19.32 -8.79 -8.40
N LEU A 231 -19.68 -8.12 -7.30
CA LEU A 231 -19.82 -8.75 -5.99
C LEU A 231 -20.91 -9.83 -5.96
N ILE A 232 -22.04 -9.60 -6.63
CA ILE A 232 -23.12 -10.60 -6.75
C ILE A 232 -22.62 -11.82 -7.54
N ILE A 233 -21.96 -11.59 -8.69
CA ILE A 233 -21.41 -12.67 -9.51
C ILE A 233 -20.38 -13.46 -8.72
N ASP A 234 -19.44 -12.81 -8.04
CA ASP A 234 -18.41 -13.47 -7.22
C ASP A 234 -19.04 -14.29 -6.08
N SER A 235 -20.06 -13.75 -5.43
CA SER A 235 -20.80 -14.49 -4.38
C SER A 235 -21.54 -15.74 -4.93
N ILE A 236 -22.10 -15.66 -6.14
CA ILE A 236 -22.73 -16.81 -6.80
C ILE A 236 -21.68 -17.85 -7.20
N LEU A 237 -20.52 -17.43 -7.71
CA LEU A 237 -19.42 -18.33 -8.05
C LEU A 237 -18.86 -19.03 -6.79
N GLU A 238 -18.73 -18.28 -5.69
CA GLU A 238 -18.33 -18.83 -4.38
C GLU A 238 -19.30 -19.89 -3.88
N SER A 239 -20.61 -19.63 -3.97
CA SER A 239 -21.65 -20.57 -3.52
C SER A 239 -21.71 -21.86 -4.35
N LYS A 240 -21.16 -21.82 -5.57
CA LYS A 240 -21.06 -22.97 -6.49
C LYS A 240 -19.71 -23.69 -6.43
N ASP A 241 -18.84 -23.35 -5.49
CA ASP A 241 -17.47 -23.87 -5.38
C ASP A 241 -16.69 -23.82 -6.73
N SER A 242 -16.90 -22.74 -7.52
CA SER A 242 -16.27 -22.59 -8.82
C SER A 242 -14.76 -22.31 -8.68
N ASP A 243 -13.94 -22.98 -9.48
CA ASP A 243 -12.49 -22.71 -9.60
C ASP A 243 -12.22 -21.29 -10.11
N PHE A 244 -13.14 -20.72 -10.86
CA PHE A 244 -13.04 -19.35 -11.35
C PHE A 244 -13.76 -18.39 -10.38
N ARG A 245 -13.06 -17.32 -9.98
CA ARG A 245 -13.59 -16.26 -9.12
C ARG A 245 -13.45 -14.91 -9.81
N LEU A 246 -14.40 -14.03 -9.61
CA LEU A 246 -14.41 -12.68 -10.17
C LEU A 246 -14.20 -11.66 -9.05
N TYR A 247 -12.95 -11.48 -8.64
CA TYR A 247 -12.63 -10.55 -7.57
C TYR A 247 -12.78 -9.09 -8.01
N LEU A 248 -13.49 -8.31 -7.20
CA LEU A 248 -13.78 -6.90 -7.47
C LEU A 248 -12.50 -6.06 -7.65
N MET A 249 -11.49 -6.26 -6.78
CA MET A 249 -10.27 -5.43 -6.80
C MET A 249 -9.45 -5.58 -8.09
N PRO A 250 -9.12 -6.78 -8.59
CA PRO A 250 -8.42 -6.93 -9.87
C PRO A 250 -9.18 -6.29 -11.05
N VAL A 251 -10.51 -6.44 -11.08
CA VAL A 251 -11.33 -5.83 -12.14
C VAL A 251 -11.27 -4.30 -12.05
N ALA A 252 -11.46 -3.73 -10.86
CA ALA A 252 -11.40 -2.29 -10.65
C ALA A 252 -10.01 -1.72 -11.01
N VAL A 253 -8.93 -2.39 -10.61
CA VAL A 253 -7.56 -2.02 -10.97
C VAL A 253 -7.37 -2.04 -12.49
N GLY A 254 -7.85 -3.08 -13.16
CA GLY A 254 -7.76 -3.19 -14.63
C GLY A 254 -8.49 -2.08 -15.38
N ILE A 255 -9.57 -1.52 -14.81
CA ILE A 255 -10.34 -0.44 -15.44
C ILE A 255 -9.56 0.89 -15.42
N TYR A 256 -8.89 1.23 -14.32
CA TYR A 256 -8.23 2.54 -14.21
C TYR A 256 -6.73 2.50 -14.55
N LEU A 257 -6.11 1.32 -14.57
CA LEU A 257 -4.68 1.20 -14.81
C LEU A 257 -4.35 1.45 -16.30
N PRO A 258 -3.34 2.27 -16.64
CA PRO A 258 -2.91 2.44 -18.01
C PRO A 258 -2.56 1.11 -18.69
N PHE A 259 -2.86 0.99 -19.99
CA PHE A 259 -2.63 -0.25 -20.75
C PHE A 259 -1.19 -0.75 -20.67
N GLY A 260 -0.20 0.17 -20.69
CA GLY A 260 1.21 -0.17 -20.55
C GLY A 260 1.58 -0.85 -19.22
N LEU A 261 0.81 -0.62 -18.16
CA LEU A 261 1.00 -1.29 -16.86
C LEU A 261 0.16 -2.56 -16.73
N SER A 262 -0.99 -2.61 -17.40
CA SER A 262 -1.88 -3.80 -17.37
C SER A 262 -1.31 -4.96 -18.19
N THR A 263 -0.62 -4.68 -19.31
CA THR A 263 -0.05 -5.70 -20.20
C THR A 263 0.99 -6.60 -19.49
N PRO A 264 1.99 -6.09 -18.78
CA PRO A 264 2.93 -6.93 -18.02
C PRO A 264 2.24 -7.80 -16.96
N ILE A 265 1.20 -7.28 -16.30
CA ILE A 265 0.40 -8.03 -15.32
C ILE A 265 -0.29 -9.22 -16.00
N LEU A 266 -0.89 -9.00 -17.18
CA LEU A 266 -1.50 -10.07 -17.96
C LEU A 266 -0.48 -11.15 -18.35
N ILE A 267 0.70 -10.75 -18.84
CA ILE A 267 1.78 -11.68 -19.21
C ILE A 267 2.21 -12.49 -17.98
N GLY A 268 2.44 -11.84 -16.84
CA GLY A 268 2.78 -12.52 -15.58
C GLY A 268 1.71 -13.51 -15.12
N GLY A 269 0.43 -13.12 -15.22
CA GLY A 269 -0.72 -13.99 -14.91
C GLY A 269 -0.80 -15.22 -15.82
N LEU A 270 -0.58 -15.05 -17.12
CA LEU A 270 -0.53 -16.17 -18.08
C LEU A 270 0.65 -17.10 -17.78
N MET A 271 1.83 -16.56 -17.47
CA MET A 271 2.99 -17.37 -17.06
C MET A 271 2.69 -18.22 -15.81
N ALA A 272 2.10 -17.62 -14.80
CA ALA A 272 1.69 -18.30 -13.58
C ALA A 272 0.67 -19.42 -13.90
N HIS A 273 -0.32 -19.13 -14.74
CA HIS A 273 -1.32 -20.11 -15.16
C HIS A 273 -0.69 -21.32 -15.87
N PHE A 274 0.23 -21.10 -16.83
CA PHE A 274 0.92 -22.18 -17.53
C PHE A 274 1.79 -23.01 -16.58
N ILE A 275 2.53 -22.38 -15.66
CA ILE A 275 3.35 -23.09 -14.66
C ILE A 275 2.46 -23.96 -13.75
N LEU A 276 1.32 -23.44 -13.29
CA LEU A 276 0.38 -24.20 -12.48
C LEU A 276 -0.26 -25.35 -13.26
N SER A 277 -0.66 -25.11 -14.51
CA SER A 277 -1.28 -26.12 -15.37
C SER A 277 -0.32 -27.29 -15.65
N GLU A 278 0.96 -27.00 -15.95
CA GLU A 278 1.98 -28.04 -16.17
C GLU A 278 2.34 -28.85 -14.91
N ASN A 279 2.05 -28.33 -13.72
CA ASN A 279 2.52 -28.89 -12.45
C ASN A 279 1.38 -29.23 -11.46
N LYS A 280 0.13 -29.32 -11.91
CA LYS A 280 -1.06 -29.59 -11.08
C LYS A 280 -0.92 -30.76 -10.11
N THR A 281 -0.16 -31.79 -10.45
CA THR A 281 0.05 -32.99 -9.65
C THR A 281 1.23 -32.92 -8.68
N LYS A 282 2.03 -31.83 -8.71
CA LYS A 282 3.33 -31.76 -8.03
C LYS A 282 3.29 -31.03 -6.67
N GLY A 283 2.16 -30.47 -6.27
CA GLY A 283 2.05 -29.76 -4.99
C GLY A 283 0.93 -28.72 -4.93
N LYS A 284 0.87 -27.99 -3.83
CA LYS A 284 -0.06 -26.86 -3.68
C LYS A 284 0.34 -25.69 -4.59
N PRO A 285 -0.61 -24.91 -5.12
CA PRO A 285 -0.33 -23.76 -6.00
C PRO A 285 0.74 -22.82 -5.45
N ASP A 286 0.67 -22.48 -4.17
CA ASP A 286 1.62 -21.56 -3.53
C ASP A 286 3.06 -22.09 -3.54
N SER A 287 3.27 -23.39 -3.31
CA SER A 287 4.61 -24.00 -3.32
C SER A 287 5.18 -24.10 -4.74
N ILE A 288 4.31 -24.25 -5.75
CA ILE A 288 4.71 -24.30 -7.15
C ILE A 288 5.17 -22.92 -7.63
N LEU A 289 4.45 -21.85 -7.26
CA LEU A 289 4.73 -20.48 -7.68
C LEU A 289 5.80 -19.78 -6.83
N GLN A 290 6.17 -20.33 -5.67
CA GLN A 290 7.06 -19.69 -4.70
C GLN A 290 8.37 -19.19 -5.32
N ARG A 291 8.99 -19.96 -6.21
CA ARG A 291 10.23 -19.54 -6.89
C ARG A 291 10.01 -18.33 -7.79
N GLY A 292 8.92 -18.33 -8.56
CA GLY A 292 8.56 -17.21 -9.42
C GLY A 292 8.28 -15.93 -8.61
N VAL A 293 7.57 -16.07 -7.50
CA VAL A 293 7.27 -14.97 -6.58
C VAL A 293 8.56 -14.38 -5.98
N LEU A 294 9.47 -15.22 -5.48
CA LEU A 294 10.75 -14.78 -4.91
C LEU A 294 11.64 -14.10 -5.97
N LEU A 295 11.72 -14.67 -7.17
CA LEU A 295 12.47 -14.07 -8.27
C LEU A 295 11.91 -12.70 -8.65
N SER A 296 10.59 -12.60 -8.83
CA SER A 296 9.92 -11.34 -9.19
C SER A 296 10.07 -10.29 -8.10
N SER A 297 9.98 -10.67 -6.83
CA SER A 297 10.22 -9.78 -5.70
C SER A 297 11.64 -9.22 -5.69
N GLY A 298 12.64 -10.05 -6.00
CA GLY A 298 14.03 -9.61 -6.15
C GLY A 298 14.23 -8.63 -7.32
N LEU A 299 13.56 -8.87 -8.45
CA LEU A 299 13.61 -7.97 -9.60
C LEU A 299 12.96 -6.60 -9.30
N ILE A 300 11.81 -6.59 -8.62
CA ILE A 300 11.13 -5.35 -8.18
C ILE A 300 12.02 -4.56 -7.24
N ALA A 301 12.63 -5.22 -6.25
CA ALA A 301 13.54 -4.55 -5.32
C ALA A 301 14.78 -3.99 -6.05
N GLY A 302 15.34 -4.75 -7.00
CA GLY A 302 16.49 -4.31 -7.81
C GLY A 302 16.17 -3.10 -8.68
N GLU A 303 14.99 -3.09 -9.33
CA GLU A 303 14.50 -1.96 -10.12
C GLU A 303 14.36 -0.69 -9.27
N SER A 304 13.76 -0.81 -8.08
CA SER A 304 13.59 0.31 -7.17
C SER A 304 14.92 0.92 -6.71
N LEU A 305 15.89 0.06 -6.37
CA LEU A 305 17.24 0.51 -5.99
C LEU A 305 17.96 1.18 -7.16
N MET A 306 17.84 0.62 -8.37
CA MET A 306 18.42 1.18 -9.57
C MET A 306 17.79 2.54 -9.92
N GLY A 307 16.48 2.68 -9.78
CA GLY A 307 15.78 3.95 -9.98
C GLY A 307 16.30 5.06 -9.07
N ILE A 308 16.53 4.76 -7.78
CA ILE A 308 17.11 5.70 -6.83
C ILE A 308 18.56 6.05 -7.22
N LEU A 309 19.37 5.05 -7.60
CA LEU A 309 20.74 5.25 -8.05
C LEU A 309 20.82 6.16 -9.28
N LEU A 310 19.97 5.91 -10.28
CA LEU A 310 19.91 6.74 -11.49
C LEU A 310 19.47 8.17 -11.17
N ALA A 311 18.52 8.38 -10.27
CA ALA A 311 18.11 9.70 -9.81
C ALA A 311 19.27 10.44 -9.09
N PHE A 312 20.07 9.72 -8.31
CA PHE A 312 21.27 10.26 -7.68
C PHE A 312 22.31 10.70 -8.72
N ILE A 313 22.57 9.88 -9.72
CA ILE A 313 23.50 10.17 -10.82
C ILE A 313 23.03 11.40 -11.62
N ALA A 314 21.73 11.46 -11.89
CA ALA A 314 21.11 12.61 -12.57
C ALA A 314 21.21 13.90 -11.73
N GLY A 315 20.99 13.81 -10.41
CA GLY A 315 21.16 14.90 -9.46
C GLY A 315 22.62 15.39 -9.34
N ALA A 316 23.59 14.51 -9.53
CA ALA A 316 25.01 14.84 -9.60
C ALA A 316 25.43 15.52 -10.93
N GLY A 317 24.48 15.78 -11.83
CA GLY A 317 24.71 16.51 -13.08
C GLY A 317 24.93 15.62 -14.32
N ILE A 318 24.96 14.30 -14.19
CA ILE A 318 25.10 13.36 -15.30
C ILE A 318 23.71 13.02 -15.82
N LYS A 319 23.13 13.93 -16.62
CA LYS A 319 21.73 13.80 -17.09
C LYS A 319 21.55 12.87 -18.30
N ASN A 320 22.60 12.56 -19.04
CA ASN A 320 22.53 11.73 -20.24
C ASN A 320 23.40 10.48 -20.09
N LEU A 321 22.76 9.39 -19.69
CA LEU A 321 23.29 8.03 -19.79
C LEU A 321 22.79 7.35 -21.08
N SER A 322 22.09 8.09 -21.96
CA SER A 322 21.57 7.55 -23.23
C SER A 322 22.72 7.29 -24.20
N LEU A 323 22.75 6.07 -24.72
CA LEU A 323 23.53 5.73 -25.89
C LEU A 323 22.83 6.37 -27.10
N ASP A 324 23.60 7.07 -27.95
CA ASP A 324 23.09 7.72 -29.16
C ASP A 324 22.88 6.67 -30.26
N ILE A 325 21.80 5.88 -30.11
CA ILE A 325 21.44 4.79 -31.01
C ILE A 325 20.15 5.17 -31.76
N ASP A 326 20.05 4.80 -33.03
CA ASP A 326 18.85 5.03 -33.84
C ASP A 326 17.58 4.52 -33.10
N PRO A 327 16.51 5.36 -33.01
CA PRO A 327 15.28 5.00 -32.30
C PRO A 327 14.63 3.70 -32.77
N ASN A 328 14.76 3.36 -34.05
CA ASN A 328 14.21 2.11 -34.61
C ASN A 328 14.99 0.89 -34.11
N ILE A 329 16.32 1.00 -34.05
CA ILE A 329 17.20 -0.06 -33.52
C ILE A 329 16.94 -0.23 -32.03
N THR A 330 16.82 0.88 -31.29
CA THR A 330 16.54 0.87 -29.85
C THR A 330 15.20 0.17 -29.56
N SER A 331 14.15 0.49 -30.32
CA SER A 331 12.82 -0.15 -30.15
C SER A 331 12.86 -1.65 -30.44
N GLY A 332 13.56 -2.07 -31.51
CA GLY A 332 13.73 -3.48 -31.82
C GLY A 332 14.52 -4.23 -30.76
N LEU A 333 15.61 -3.65 -30.29
CA LEU A 333 16.45 -4.23 -29.23
C LEU A 333 15.68 -4.36 -27.90
N THR A 334 14.92 -3.34 -27.53
CA THR A 334 14.06 -3.35 -26.34
C THR A 334 13.03 -4.49 -26.40
N PHE A 335 12.38 -4.67 -27.54
CA PHE A 335 11.41 -5.75 -27.73
C PHE A 335 12.06 -7.14 -27.60
N ILE A 336 13.25 -7.35 -28.18
CA ILE A 336 14.01 -8.59 -28.07
C ILE A 336 14.40 -8.85 -26.61
N ILE A 337 14.94 -7.84 -25.92
CA ILE A 337 15.32 -7.95 -24.51
C ILE A 337 14.10 -8.28 -23.65
N ALA A 338 12.95 -7.65 -23.90
CA ALA A 338 11.71 -7.94 -23.18
C ALA A 338 11.29 -9.41 -23.34
N ILE A 339 11.33 -9.95 -24.57
CA ILE A 339 11.01 -11.36 -24.82
C ILE A 339 12.00 -12.29 -24.09
N ILE A 340 13.30 -12.00 -24.18
CA ILE A 340 14.33 -12.79 -23.50
C ILE A 340 14.09 -12.79 -21.99
N THR A 341 13.78 -11.62 -21.42
CA THR A 341 13.52 -11.47 -19.98
C THR A 341 12.29 -12.27 -19.55
N VAL A 342 11.19 -12.19 -20.30
CA VAL A 342 9.96 -12.96 -20.04
C VAL A 342 10.25 -14.47 -20.10
N CYS A 343 10.94 -14.93 -21.14
CA CYS A 343 11.32 -16.33 -21.29
C CYS A 343 12.23 -16.79 -20.13
N TRP A 344 13.20 -15.96 -19.76
CA TRP A 344 14.11 -16.26 -18.67
C TRP A 344 13.37 -16.37 -17.31
N ILE A 345 12.48 -15.41 -17.00
CA ILE A 345 11.65 -15.45 -15.79
C ILE A 345 10.79 -16.72 -15.78
N TYR A 346 10.15 -17.07 -16.92
CA TYR A 346 9.34 -18.28 -17.03
C TYR A 346 10.14 -19.55 -16.74
N LEU A 347 11.32 -19.69 -17.34
CA LEU A 347 12.19 -20.84 -17.15
C LEU A 347 12.71 -20.97 -15.70
N GLN A 348 13.08 -19.85 -15.08
CA GLN A 348 13.58 -19.83 -13.71
C GLN A 348 12.47 -20.05 -12.67
N SER A 349 11.23 -19.70 -13.01
CA SER A 349 10.06 -19.85 -12.12
C SER A 349 9.56 -21.29 -12.06
N LYS A 350 9.94 -22.15 -13.01
CA LYS A 350 9.54 -23.57 -12.95
C LYS A 350 10.10 -24.27 -11.71
N PRO A 351 9.31 -25.12 -11.04
CA PRO A 351 9.78 -25.88 -9.90
C PRO A 351 10.92 -26.81 -10.34
N LYS A 352 12.07 -26.76 -9.62
CA LYS A 352 13.12 -27.74 -9.83
C LYS A 352 12.59 -29.11 -9.40
N ILE A 353 12.56 -30.06 -10.31
CA ILE A 353 12.37 -31.46 -9.97
C ILE A 353 13.64 -31.86 -9.20
N LEU A 354 13.55 -31.96 -7.87
CA LEU A 354 14.57 -32.66 -7.11
C LEU A 354 14.57 -34.10 -7.64
N ARG A 355 15.58 -34.44 -8.45
CA ARG A 355 15.89 -35.80 -8.85
C ARG A 355 16.52 -36.54 -7.66
#